data_81487408c5cd10b0a27abf57a5d2164c
#
_entry.id   81487408c5cd10b0a27abf57a5d2164c
#
_cell.length_a   1.000
_cell.length_b   1.000
_cell.length_c   1.000
_cell.angle_alpha   90.00
_cell.angle_beta   90.00
_cell.angle_gamma   90.00
#
_symmetry.space_group_name_H-M   'P 1'
#
loop_
_entity.id
_entity.type
_entity.pdbx_description
1 polymer ?
#
loop_
_entity_poly.entity_id
_entity_poly.type
_entity_poly.pdbx_seq_one_letter_code
_entity_poly.pdbx_strand_id
1 'polypeptide(L)'
;KYKLGDTILPTQPDAELLNHFLNYRSYGTRPFYQEKDFEARYMAIIDKILNNDIPFFLPSISENNLRVMRAIIGTLANSSIPRVQVTSLCSDWGIGAEKLYQLLFVMESVDLLKIVKYPNDTKARSTGAKMLFADPCAYKVLNADQGTEREAYTVHCFSRAGYEINAMKDEKKGDYVITKDHVSQTLEVGGKNKNPKEADYVLRDNTDYPVGNAIPFWLMGMMW
;
A
#
# COMPACT_ATOMS: atom_id res chain seq x y z
N LYS A 1 18.41 6.90 21.08
CA LYS A 1 18.20 7.77 19.92
C LYS A 1 18.38 6.93 18.67
N TYR A 2 17.35 6.85 17.85
CA TYR A 2 17.41 6.12 16.58
C TYR A 2 17.51 7.12 15.44
N LYS A 3 18.32 6.79 14.44
CA LYS A 3 18.51 7.61 13.27
C LYS A 3 17.77 6.95 12.11
N LEU A 4 16.75 7.62 11.59
CA LEU A 4 16.11 7.25 10.34
C LEU A 4 16.56 8.31 9.32
N GLY A 5 17.52 7.95 8.46
CA GLY A 5 18.22 8.93 7.65
C GLY A 5 18.96 9.94 8.55
N ASP A 6 18.78 11.23 8.31
CA ASP A 6 19.37 12.30 9.14
C ASP A 6 18.49 12.75 10.32
N THR A 7 17.30 12.18 10.46
CA THR A 7 16.36 12.53 11.53
C THR A 7 16.67 11.75 12.79
N ILE A 8 16.86 12.46 13.90
CA ILE A 8 17.01 11.85 15.25
C ILE A 8 15.61 11.73 15.84
N LEU A 9 15.11 10.50 15.95
CA LEU A 9 13.81 10.23 16.51
C LEU A 9 13.85 10.07 18.04
N PRO A 10 12.79 10.45 18.76
CA PRO A 10 12.67 10.18 20.19
C PRO A 10 12.70 8.66 20.43
N THR A 11 13.30 8.25 21.54
CA THR A 11 13.41 6.83 21.89
C THR A 11 12.18 6.26 22.56
N GLN A 12 11.27 7.12 22.97
CA GLN A 12 10.09 6.76 23.74
C GLN A 12 8.89 7.56 23.24
N PRO A 13 7.91 6.91 22.61
CA PRO A 13 6.66 7.57 22.28
C PRO A 13 5.85 7.79 23.56
N ASP A 14 5.15 8.91 23.66
CA ASP A 14 4.08 9.08 24.63
C ASP A 14 2.74 8.55 24.07
N ALA A 15 1.75 8.45 24.95
CA ALA A 15 0.43 7.94 24.58
C ALA A 15 -0.28 8.84 23.55
N GLU A 16 -0.03 10.14 23.58
CA GLU A 16 -0.61 11.10 22.65
C GLU A 16 -0.07 10.88 21.23
N LEU A 17 1.24 10.72 21.09
CA LEU A 17 1.88 10.41 19.80
C LEU A 17 1.38 9.10 19.22
N LEU A 18 1.24 8.05 20.03
CA LEU A 18 0.68 6.78 19.56
C LEU A 18 -0.78 6.91 19.13
N ASN A 19 -1.60 7.69 19.84
CA ASN A 19 -2.97 7.98 19.43
C ASN A 19 -3.03 8.77 18.13
N HIS A 20 -2.16 9.76 17.94
CA HIS A 20 -2.06 10.51 16.69
C HIS A 20 -1.66 9.59 15.53
N PHE A 21 -0.71 8.68 15.76
CA PHE A 21 -0.33 7.69 14.75
C PHE A 21 -1.49 6.78 14.36
N LEU A 22 -2.25 6.26 15.32
CA LEU A 22 -3.42 5.41 15.05
C LEU A 22 -4.51 6.15 14.27
N ASN A 23 -4.74 7.42 14.60
CA ASN A 23 -5.67 8.28 13.86
C ASN A 23 -5.17 8.54 12.44
N TYR A 24 -3.89 8.90 12.28
CA TYR A 24 -3.28 9.11 10.98
C TYR A 24 -3.37 7.86 10.10
N ARG A 25 -3.01 6.71 10.63
CA ARG A 25 -3.11 5.42 9.94
C ARG A 25 -4.53 5.08 9.53
N SER A 26 -5.52 5.43 10.36
CA SER A 26 -6.94 5.13 10.12
C SER A 26 -7.58 6.05 9.08
N TYR A 27 -7.20 7.31 9.03
CA TYR A 27 -7.88 8.35 8.27
C TYR A 27 -6.95 9.03 7.25
N GLY A 28 -5.66 8.74 7.29
CA GLY A 28 -4.64 9.34 6.42
C GLY A 28 -4.55 10.84 6.59
N THR A 29 -4.08 11.50 5.54
CA THR A 29 -3.95 12.96 5.46
C THR A 29 -5.23 13.63 4.95
N ARG A 30 -6.40 13.01 5.12
CA ARG A 30 -7.66 13.52 4.59
C ARG A 30 -8.19 14.65 5.48
N PRO A 31 -8.38 15.89 4.94
CA PRO A 31 -8.81 17.04 5.74
C PRO A 31 -10.15 16.84 6.44
N PHE A 32 -11.03 16.03 5.87
CA PHE A 32 -12.36 15.74 6.39
C PHE A 32 -12.41 14.61 7.42
N TYR A 33 -11.26 14.13 7.93
CA TYR A 33 -11.21 13.02 8.90
C TYR A 33 -11.93 13.34 10.23
N GLN A 34 -12.07 14.61 10.56
CA GLN A 34 -12.80 15.08 11.75
C GLN A 34 -14.31 15.22 11.53
N GLU A 35 -14.76 15.13 10.28
CA GLU A 35 -16.18 15.25 9.96
C GLU A 35 -16.89 13.91 10.20
N LYS A 36 -18.21 13.99 10.40
CA LYS A 36 -19.05 12.79 10.50
C LYS A 36 -19.06 12.05 9.15
N ASP A 37 -19.29 10.73 9.21
CA ASP A 37 -19.48 9.87 8.04
C ASP A 37 -18.24 9.77 7.13
N PHE A 38 -17.05 9.73 7.72
CA PHE A 38 -15.78 9.63 6.98
C PHE A 38 -15.81 8.49 5.94
N GLU A 39 -16.27 7.30 6.31
CA GLU A 39 -16.30 6.13 5.42
C GLU A 39 -17.21 6.36 4.22
N ALA A 40 -18.40 6.92 4.43
CA ALA A 40 -19.33 7.25 3.34
C ALA A 40 -18.75 8.30 2.39
N ARG A 41 -18.06 9.31 2.93
CA ARG A 41 -17.37 10.33 2.13
C ARG A 41 -16.21 9.74 1.33
N TYR A 42 -15.44 8.86 1.95
CA TYR A 42 -14.35 8.16 1.27
C TYR A 42 -14.87 7.32 0.10
N MET A 43 -15.94 6.56 0.32
CA MET A 43 -16.59 5.78 -0.74
C MET A 43 -17.13 6.67 -1.85
N ALA A 44 -17.71 7.81 -1.53
CA ALA A 44 -18.18 8.77 -2.53
C ALA A 44 -17.03 9.33 -3.40
N ILE A 45 -15.83 9.49 -2.82
CA ILE A 45 -14.62 9.87 -3.59
C ILE A 45 -14.24 8.76 -4.56
N ILE A 46 -14.20 7.50 -4.13
CA ILE A 46 -13.93 6.36 -5.03
C ILE A 46 -14.95 6.31 -6.17
N ASP A 47 -16.23 6.45 -5.85
CA ASP A 47 -17.30 6.47 -6.83
C ASP A 47 -17.17 7.64 -7.83
N LYS A 48 -16.81 8.83 -7.35
CA LYS A 48 -16.55 9.98 -8.20
C LYS A 48 -15.36 9.74 -9.14
N ILE A 49 -14.26 9.18 -8.64
CA ILE A 49 -13.10 8.86 -9.47
C ILE A 49 -13.50 7.89 -10.57
N LEU A 50 -14.22 6.81 -10.24
CA LEU A 50 -14.62 5.80 -11.21
C LEU A 50 -15.65 6.32 -12.22
N ASN A 51 -16.67 7.05 -11.77
CA ASN A 51 -17.81 7.40 -12.62
C ASN A 51 -17.67 8.73 -13.35
N ASN A 52 -16.83 9.63 -12.84
CA ASN A 52 -16.69 10.99 -13.38
C ASN A 52 -15.25 11.26 -13.85
N ASP A 53 -14.25 11.10 -12.98
CA ASP A 53 -12.90 11.56 -13.29
C ASP A 53 -12.24 10.68 -14.35
N ILE A 54 -12.31 9.35 -14.22
CA ILE A 54 -11.77 8.42 -15.24
C ILE A 54 -12.46 8.59 -16.60
N PRO A 55 -13.80 8.59 -16.70
CA PRO A 55 -14.49 8.84 -17.98
C PRO A 55 -14.19 10.22 -18.58
N PHE A 56 -13.97 11.24 -17.76
CA PHE A 56 -13.59 12.55 -18.25
C PHE A 56 -12.23 12.56 -18.95
N PHE A 57 -11.22 11.92 -18.35
CA PHE A 57 -9.88 11.80 -18.94
C PHE A 57 -9.76 10.72 -20.01
N LEU A 58 -10.62 9.72 -19.97
CA LEU A 58 -10.64 8.60 -20.90
C LEU A 58 -12.06 8.36 -21.44
N PRO A 59 -12.58 9.23 -22.33
CA PRO A 59 -13.96 9.16 -22.84
C PRO A 59 -14.30 7.84 -23.55
N SER A 60 -13.28 7.10 -24.01
CA SER A 60 -13.46 5.79 -24.67
C SER A 60 -13.61 4.63 -23.70
N ILE A 61 -13.58 4.87 -22.37
CA ILE A 61 -13.77 3.80 -21.40
C ILE A 61 -15.22 3.32 -21.42
N SER A 62 -15.40 2.00 -21.53
CA SER A 62 -16.75 1.43 -21.52
C SER A 62 -17.26 1.20 -20.10
N GLU A 63 -18.58 1.13 -19.94
CA GLU A 63 -19.21 0.78 -18.66
C GLU A 63 -18.73 -0.59 -18.14
N ASN A 64 -18.50 -1.55 -19.04
CA ASN A 64 -17.93 -2.84 -18.65
C ASN A 64 -16.54 -2.71 -18.04
N ASN A 65 -15.70 -1.79 -18.54
CA ASN A 65 -14.39 -1.50 -17.95
C ASN A 65 -14.52 -0.94 -16.54
N LEU A 66 -15.48 -0.05 -16.29
CA LEU A 66 -15.75 0.49 -14.95
C LEU A 66 -16.24 -0.61 -14.00
N ARG A 67 -17.04 -1.56 -14.48
CA ARG A 67 -17.42 -2.76 -13.69
C ARG A 67 -16.21 -3.59 -13.32
N VAL A 68 -15.28 -3.82 -14.25
CA VAL A 68 -14.04 -4.55 -13.95
C VAL A 68 -13.19 -3.79 -12.94
N MET A 69 -13.05 -2.46 -13.03
CA MET A 69 -12.35 -1.67 -12.02
C MET A 69 -12.97 -1.81 -10.62
N ARG A 70 -14.30 -1.84 -10.51
CA ARG A 70 -14.97 -2.13 -9.23
C ARG A 70 -14.68 -3.55 -8.73
N ALA A 71 -14.61 -4.53 -9.63
CA ALA A 71 -14.23 -5.90 -9.26
C ALA A 71 -12.78 -5.97 -8.77
N ILE A 72 -11.85 -5.20 -9.36
CA ILE A 72 -10.47 -5.06 -8.87
C ILE A 72 -10.46 -4.50 -7.45
N ILE A 73 -11.21 -3.45 -7.16
CA ILE A 73 -11.35 -2.88 -5.80
C ILE A 73 -11.88 -3.94 -4.82
N GLY A 74 -12.93 -4.67 -5.21
CA GLY A 74 -13.46 -5.77 -4.40
C GLY A 74 -12.44 -6.88 -4.13
N THR A 75 -11.61 -7.22 -5.12
CA THR A 75 -10.51 -8.20 -4.97
C THR A 75 -9.46 -7.68 -4.00
N LEU A 76 -9.07 -6.42 -4.09
CA LEU A 76 -8.13 -5.79 -3.15
C LEU A 76 -8.66 -5.79 -1.71
N ALA A 77 -9.96 -5.54 -1.53
CA ALA A 77 -10.60 -5.53 -0.22
C ALA A 77 -10.71 -6.92 0.41
N ASN A 78 -10.92 -7.97 -0.39
CA ASN A 78 -11.22 -9.31 0.09
C ASN A 78 -10.03 -10.29 0.03
N SER A 79 -8.89 -9.89 -0.47
CA SER A 79 -7.72 -10.76 -0.63
C SER A 79 -6.59 -10.36 0.30
N SER A 80 -5.96 -11.34 0.94
CA SER A 80 -4.68 -11.12 1.60
C SER A 80 -3.58 -11.01 0.54
N ILE A 81 -3.03 -9.81 0.38
CA ILE A 81 -1.92 -9.45 -0.53
C ILE A 81 -2.15 -9.95 -1.96
N PRO A 82 -3.10 -9.37 -2.68
CA PRO A 82 -3.39 -9.77 -4.05
C PRO A 82 -2.18 -9.53 -4.96
N ARG A 83 -1.88 -10.53 -5.78
CA ARG A 83 -0.81 -10.45 -6.79
C ARG A 83 -1.42 -10.34 -8.18
N VAL A 84 -0.73 -9.66 -9.08
CA VAL A 84 -1.11 -9.58 -10.49
C VAL A 84 -0.94 -10.97 -11.14
N GLN A 85 -1.96 -11.80 -11.05
CA GLN A 85 -2.06 -13.11 -11.70
C GLN A 85 -2.89 -12.97 -12.97
N VAL A 86 -2.26 -12.59 -14.07
CA VAL A 86 -2.93 -12.18 -15.31
C VAL A 86 -3.92 -13.21 -15.82
N THR A 87 -3.54 -14.49 -15.84
CA THR A 87 -4.39 -15.56 -16.37
C THR A 87 -5.67 -15.72 -15.56
N SER A 88 -5.56 -15.77 -14.22
CA SER A 88 -6.71 -15.90 -13.34
C SER A 88 -7.61 -14.66 -13.44
N LEU A 89 -7.04 -13.46 -13.29
CA LEU A 89 -7.80 -12.21 -13.31
C LEU A 89 -8.51 -11.99 -14.66
N CYS A 90 -7.86 -12.36 -15.77
CA CYS A 90 -8.50 -12.27 -17.10
C CYS A 90 -9.67 -13.25 -17.24
N SER A 91 -9.52 -14.48 -16.73
CA SER A 91 -10.59 -15.47 -16.73
C SER A 91 -11.77 -15.03 -15.87
N ASP A 92 -11.49 -14.60 -14.65
CA ASP A 92 -12.52 -14.20 -13.67
C ASP A 92 -13.36 -13.01 -14.14
N TRP A 93 -12.74 -12.10 -14.89
CA TRP A 93 -13.43 -10.87 -15.36
C TRP A 93 -13.77 -10.87 -16.85
N GLY A 94 -13.47 -11.93 -17.57
CA GLY A 94 -13.80 -12.08 -18.98
C GLY A 94 -13.14 -11.03 -19.88
N ILE A 95 -11.89 -10.65 -19.59
CA ILE A 95 -11.13 -9.65 -20.34
C ILE A 95 -9.78 -10.19 -20.81
N GLY A 96 -9.23 -9.61 -21.87
CA GLY A 96 -7.88 -9.93 -22.33
C GLY A 96 -6.78 -9.28 -21.47
N ALA A 97 -5.59 -9.86 -21.49
CA ALA A 97 -4.43 -9.39 -20.73
C ALA A 97 -4.08 -7.91 -21.00
N GLU A 98 -4.13 -7.49 -22.26
CA GLU A 98 -3.85 -6.10 -22.63
C GLU A 98 -4.82 -5.13 -21.96
N LYS A 99 -6.12 -5.47 -21.99
CA LYS A 99 -7.14 -4.68 -21.32
C LYS A 99 -6.94 -4.64 -19.81
N LEU A 100 -6.62 -5.78 -19.19
CA LEU A 100 -6.30 -5.79 -17.74
C LEU A 100 -5.18 -4.80 -17.40
N TYR A 101 -4.05 -4.85 -18.12
CA TYR A 101 -2.95 -3.93 -17.87
C TYR A 101 -3.31 -2.47 -18.10
N GLN A 102 -4.13 -2.18 -19.11
CA GLN A 102 -4.65 -0.84 -19.36
C GLN A 102 -5.47 -0.33 -18.17
N LEU A 103 -6.37 -1.16 -17.62
CA LEU A 103 -7.20 -0.79 -16.48
C LEU A 103 -6.37 -0.60 -15.22
N LEU A 104 -5.42 -1.50 -14.94
CA LEU A 104 -4.50 -1.35 -13.81
C LEU A 104 -3.67 -0.07 -13.91
N PHE A 105 -3.16 0.26 -15.10
CA PHE A 105 -2.41 1.49 -15.34
C PHE A 105 -3.26 2.73 -15.07
N VAL A 106 -4.51 2.76 -15.56
CA VAL A 106 -5.44 3.89 -15.30
C VAL A 106 -5.71 4.03 -13.80
N MET A 107 -6.00 2.93 -13.10
CA MET A 107 -6.27 2.96 -11.66
C MET A 107 -5.04 3.39 -10.85
N GLU A 108 -3.83 3.00 -11.27
CA GLU A 108 -2.59 3.48 -10.64
C GLU A 108 -2.35 4.97 -10.91
N SER A 109 -2.68 5.44 -12.12
CA SER A 109 -2.50 6.87 -12.50
C SER A 109 -3.41 7.84 -11.73
N VAL A 110 -4.54 7.34 -11.21
CA VAL A 110 -5.47 8.11 -10.38
C VAL A 110 -5.36 7.81 -8.88
N ASP A 111 -4.25 7.20 -8.45
CA ASP A 111 -3.98 6.84 -7.06
C ASP A 111 -5.06 5.96 -6.38
N LEU A 112 -5.78 5.12 -7.13
CA LEU A 112 -6.67 4.12 -6.55
C LEU A 112 -5.92 2.88 -6.10
N LEU A 113 -4.88 2.48 -6.84
CA LEU A 113 -4.04 1.35 -6.47
C LEU A 113 -2.55 1.64 -6.68
N LYS A 114 -1.73 0.81 -6.10
CA LYS A 114 -0.28 0.79 -6.25
C LYS A 114 0.19 -0.59 -6.64
N ILE A 115 0.96 -0.68 -7.73
CA ILE A 115 1.58 -1.93 -8.18
C ILE A 115 3.04 -1.92 -7.75
N VAL A 116 3.40 -2.84 -6.84
CA VAL A 116 4.78 -2.97 -6.33
C VAL A 116 5.47 -4.09 -7.07
N LYS A 117 6.33 -3.70 -8.01
CA LYS A 117 7.08 -4.60 -8.91
C LYS A 117 8.25 -5.26 -8.18
N TYR A 118 8.80 -6.31 -8.80
CA TYR A 118 10.09 -6.85 -8.39
C TYR A 118 11.25 -5.94 -8.82
N PRO A 119 12.41 -6.00 -8.14
CA PRO A 119 13.60 -5.25 -8.57
C PRO A 119 13.97 -5.56 -10.01
N ASN A 120 14.38 -4.55 -10.74
CA ASN A 120 14.78 -4.66 -12.17
C ASN A 120 13.69 -5.19 -13.12
N ASP A 121 12.43 -5.20 -12.70
CA ASP A 121 11.32 -5.53 -13.58
C ASP A 121 10.99 -4.33 -14.47
N THR A 122 11.66 -4.27 -15.62
CA THR A 122 11.44 -3.24 -16.65
C THR A 122 10.26 -3.54 -17.55
N LYS A 123 9.60 -4.70 -17.38
CA LYS A 123 8.46 -5.08 -18.20
C LYS A 123 7.27 -4.19 -17.88
N ALA A 124 6.61 -3.71 -18.94
CA ALA A 124 5.33 -3.03 -18.79
C ALA A 124 4.26 -3.93 -18.12
N ARG A 125 4.49 -5.22 -18.08
CA ARG A 125 3.59 -6.29 -17.62
C ARG A 125 4.23 -7.04 -16.45
N SER A 126 3.95 -6.59 -15.24
CA SER A 126 4.53 -7.14 -14.00
C SER A 126 3.70 -8.29 -13.44
N THR A 127 3.81 -9.49 -14.05
CA THR A 127 3.19 -10.70 -13.49
C THR A 127 3.77 -11.01 -12.10
N GLY A 128 2.92 -11.21 -11.11
CA GLY A 128 3.31 -11.53 -9.74
C GLY A 128 3.62 -10.31 -8.86
N ALA A 129 3.59 -9.09 -9.41
CA ALA A 129 3.67 -7.87 -8.62
C ALA A 129 2.57 -7.82 -7.57
N LYS A 130 2.85 -7.23 -6.39
CA LYS A 130 1.82 -7.01 -5.38
C LYS A 130 0.92 -5.84 -5.81
N MET A 131 -0.40 -6.01 -5.66
CA MET A 131 -1.39 -4.94 -5.83
C MET A 131 -1.88 -4.49 -4.47
N LEU A 132 -1.85 -3.20 -4.21
CA LEU A 132 -2.29 -2.61 -2.94
C LEU A 132 -3.15 -1.39 -3.22
N PHE A 133 -4.03 -1.02 -2.31
CA PHE A 133 -4.61 0.32 -2.37
C PHE A 133 -3.49 1.36 -2.20
N ALA A 134 -3.52 2.41 -3.01
CA ALA A 134 -2.55 3.50 -2.93
C ALA A 134 -2.70 4.29 -1.62
N ASP A 135 -3.94 4.43 -1.15
CA ASP A 135 -4.27 5.02 0.15
C ASP A 135 -4.56 3.90 1.16
N PRO A 136 -3.73 3.70 2.19
CA PRO A 136 -3.93 2.67 3.19
C PRO A 136 -5.25 2.77 3.97
N CYS A 137 -5.86 3.97 4.05
CA CYS A 137 -7.16 4.16 4.70
C CYS A 137 -8.27 3.34 4.05
N ALA A 138 -8.14 3.01 2.75
CA ALA A 138 -9.10 2.18 2.04
C ALA A 138 -9.33 0.83 2.72
N TYR A 139 -8.28 0.23 3.30
CA TYR A 139 -8.39 -1.06 3.99
C TYR A 139 -9.32 -0.99 5.20
N LYS A 140 -9.27 0.12 5.96
CA LYS A 140 -10.19 0.33 7.09
C LYS A 140 -11.61 0.60 6.61
N VAL A 141 -11.77 1.50 5.63
CA VAL A 141 -13.09 1.86 5.07
C VAL A 141 -13.81 0.66 4.47
N LEU A 142 -13.07 -0.23 3.81
CA LEU A 142 -13.59 -1.43 3.16
C LEU A 142 -13.58 -2.66 4.09
N ASN A 143 -13.21 -2.51 5.37
CA ASN A 143 -13.09 -3.59 6.34
C ASN A 143 -12.23 -4.76 5.82
N ALA A 144 -11.11 -4.42 5.20
CA ALA A 144 -10.20 -5.35 4.54
C ALA A 144 -9.13 -5.91 5.50
N ASP A 145 -8.25 -6.79 4.98
CA ASP A 145 -7.23 -7.47 5.77
C ASP A 145 -6.20 -6.52 6.38
N GLN A 146 -6.02 -6.63 7.70
CA GLN A 146 -5.07 -5.81 8.46
C GLN A 146 -3.60 -6.10 8.10
N GLY A 147 -3.28 -7.32 7.69
CA GLY A 147 -1.93 -7.67 7.24
C GLY A 147 -1.57 -6.91 5.97
N THR A 148 -2.49 -6.91 5.01
CA THR A 148 -2.34 -6.18 3.75
C THR A 148 -2.34 -4.67 3.95
N GLU A 149 -3.12 -4.14 4.90
CA GLU A 149 -3.10 -2.73 5.29
C GLU A 149 -1.70 -2.30 5.78
N ARG A 150 -1.03 -3.12 6.62
CA ARG A 150 0.35 -2.83 7.07
C ARG A 150 1.33 -2.75 5.89
N GLU A 151 1.20 -3.66 4.95
CA GLU A 151 2.03 -3.63 3.75
C GLU A 151 1.78 -2.39 2.90
N ALA A 152 0.50 -2.04 2.67
CA ALA A 152 0.13 -0.84 1.93
C ALA A 152 0.64 0.44 2.63
N TYR A 153 0.51 0.51 3.95
CA TYR A 153 1.03 1.64 4.74
C TYR A 153 2.55 1.75 4.63
N THR A 154 3.27 0.61 4.69
CA THR A 154 4.72 0.59 4.48
C THR A 154 5.09 1.13 3.11
N VAL A 155 4.43 0.65 2.05
CA VAL A 155 4.68 1.11 0.68
C VAL A 155 4.38 2.60 0.54
N HIS A 156 3.29 3.07 1.12
CA HIS A 156 2.91 4.48 1.13
C HIS A 156 4.00 5.35 1.78
N CYS A 157 4.41 5.01 3.00
CA CYS A 157 5.40 5.78 3.76
C CYS A 157 6.75 5.86 3.06
N PHE A 158 7.31 4.73 2.64
CA PHE A 158 8.61 4.72 1.96
C PHE A 158 8.57 5.43 0.62
N SER A 159 7.50 5.27 -0.17
CA SER A 159 7.34 5.99 -1.44
C SER A 159 7.28 7.50 -1.23
N ARG A 160 6.55 7.97 -0.22
CA ARG A 160 6.46 9.41 0.12
C ARG A 160 7.78 9.97 0.65
N ALA A 161 8.57 9.16 1.36
CA ALA A 161 9.91 9.54 1.82
C ALA A 161 10.98 9.50 0.72
N GLY A 162 10.60 9.23 -0.53
CA GLY A 162 11.50 9.25 -1.70
C GLY A 162 12.36 7.99 -1.84
N TYR A 163 11.94 6.86 -1.23
CA TYR A 163 12.55 5.57 -1.50
C TYR A 163 11.92 4.92 -2.72
N GLU A 164 12.74 4.25 -3.53
CA GLU A 164 12.25 3.22 -4.42
C GLU A 164 11.90 1.99 -3.57
N ILE A 165 10.71 1.43 -3.75
CA ILE A 165 10.27 0.24 -3.03
C ILE A 165 9.84 -0.84 -4.02
N ASN A 166 10.39 -2.03 -3.87
CA ASN A 166 10.12 -3.19 -4.70
C ASN A 166 9.73 -4.40 -3.85
N ALA A 167 8.89 -5.27 -4.40
CA ALA A 167 8.53 -6.52 -3.74
C ALA A 167 9.68 -7.54 -3.84
N MET A 168 9.89 -8.34 -2.79
CA MET A 168 10.86 -9.44 -2.82
C MET A 168 10.28 -10.67 -3.51
N LYS A 169 11.09 -11.32 -4.36
CA LYS A 169 10.74 -12.63 -4.94
C LYS A 169 10.95 -13.77 -3.94
N ASP A 170 12.04 -13.68 -3.21
CA ASP A 170 12.39 -14.65 -2.18
C ASP A 170 11.79 -14.21 -0.84
N GLU A 171 10.66 -14.81 -0.49
CA GLU A 171 9.94 -14.49 0.75
C GLU A 171 10.72 -14.82 2.03
N LYS A 172 11.84 -15.58 1.94
CA LYS A 172 12.72 -15.80 3.10
C LYS A 172 13.54 -14.55 3.44
N LYS A 173 13.82 -13.72 2.42
CA LYS A 173 14.62 -12.48 2.57
C LYS A 173 13.78 -11.26 2.95
N GLY A 174 12.47 -11.40 3.08
CA GLY A 174 11.57 -10.33 3.46
C GLY A 174 10.44 -10.09 2.47
N ASP A 175 9.65 -9.07 2.73
CA ASP A 175 8.50 -8.67 1.90
C ASP A 175 8.89 -7.66 0.83
N TYR A 176 9.83 -6.76 1.15
CA TYR A 176 10.23 -5.63 0.30
C TYR A 176 11.73 -5.39 0.32
N VAL A 177 12.23 -4.77 -0.75
CA VAL A 177 13.51 -4.08 -0.77
C VAL A 177 13.25 -2.59 -1.02
N ILE A 178 13.87 -1.74 -0.19
CA ILE A 178 13.85 -0.30 -0.32
C ILE A 178 15.21 0.20 -0.78
N THR A 179 15.25 1.18 -1.66
CA THR A 179 16.51 1.75 -2.16
C THR A 179 16.43 3.27 -2.13
N LYS A 180 17.45 3.91 -1.55
CA LYS A 180 17.63 5.35 -1.58
C LYS A 180 19.14 5.64 -1.60
N ASP A 181 19.57 6.58 -2.43
CA ASP A 181 20.96 7.01 -2.56
C ASP A 181 21.93 5.82 -2.81
N HIS A 182 21.51 4.89 -3.67
CA HIS A 182 22.24 3.65 -4.00
C HIS A 182 22.42 2.65 -2.83
N VAL A 183 21.77 2.87 -1.71
CA VAL A 183 21.75 1.92 -0.58
C VAL A 183 20.44 1.16 -0.59
N SER A 184 20.53 -0.17 -0.63
CA SER A 184 19.37 -1.06 -0.59
C SER A 184 19.30 -1.79 0.74
N GLN A 185 18.10 -1.95 1.28
CA GLN A 185 17.81 -2.66 2.53
C GLN A 185 16.54 -3.49 2.36
N THR A 186 16.52 -4.66 2.98
CA THR A 186 15.39 -5.57 2.95
C THR A 186 14.50 -5.41 4.18
N LEU A 187 13.18 -5.47 3.98
CA LEU A 187 12.18 -5.27 5.02
C LEU A 187 11.24 -6.47 5.10
N GLU A 188 10.95 -6.88 6.32
CA GLU A 188 9.83 -7.75 6.66
C GLU A 188 8.76 -6.92 7.37
N VAL A 189 7.47 -7.17 7.12
CA VAL A 189 6.36 -6.38 7.66
C VAL A 189 5.39 -7.28 8.42
N GLY A 190 4.96 -6.87 9.61
CA GLY A 190 3.93 -7.64 10.31
C GLY A 190 3.54 -7.15 11.69
N GLY A 191 2.81 -7.99 12.41
CA GLY A 191 2.37 -7.73 13.77
C GLY A 191 3.49 -7.86 14.81
N LYS A 192 3.13 -7.69 16.08
CA LYS A 192 4.04 -7.65 17.25
C LYS A 192 5.08 -8.77 17.28
N ASN A 193 4.69 -9.98 16.92
CA ASN A 193 5.53 -11.18 17.02
C ASN A 193 6.11 -11.62 15.66
N LYS A 194 6.10 -10.75 14.65
CA LYS A 194 6.62 -11.10 13.33
C LYS A 194 8.10 -11.46 13.40
N ASN A 195 8.46 -12.61 12.82
CA ASN A 195 9.84 -13.04 12.71
C ASN A 195 10.56 -12.20 11.63
N PRO A 196 11.77 -11.66 11.88
CA PRO A 196 12.52 -10.87 10.89
C PRO A 196 12.96 -11.67 9.66
N LYS A 197 12.92 -13.01 9.72
CA LYS A 197 13.49 -13.88 8.67
C LYS A 197 14.97 -13.51 8.42
N GLU A 198 15.38 -13.38 7.14
CA GLU A 198 16.71 -12.93 6.74
C GLU A 198 16.73 -11.44 6.34
N ALA A 199 15.67 -10.69 6.66
CA ALA A 199 15.57 -9.26 6.34
C ALA A 199 16.49 -8.42 7.22
N ASP A 200 17.03 -7.33 6.65
CA ASP A 200 17.83 -6.36 7.40
C ASP A 200 17.03 -5.75 8.55
N TYR A 201 15.74 -5.45 8.31
CA TYR A 201 14.83 -4.90 9.31
C TYR A 201 13.48 -5.57 9.28
N VAL A 202 12.81 -5.61 10.43
CA VAL A 202 11.41 -5.98 10.56
C VAL A 202 10.58 -4.83 11.11
N LEU A 203 9.54 -4.44 10.37
CA LEU A 203 8.57 -3.45 10.80
C LEU A 203 7.49 -4.16 11.62
N ARG A 204 7.43 -3.87 12.91
CA ARG A 204 6.48 -4.50 13.84
C ARG A 204 5.41 -3.54 14.28
N ASP A 205 4.17 -3.91 14.01
CA ASP A 205 3.00 -3.25 14.56
C ASP A 205 2.78 -3.63 16.04
N ASN A 206 2.11 -2.74 16.79
CA ASN A 206 1.84 -2.93 18.22
C ASN A 206 3.09 -3.15 19.08
N THR A 207 4.17 -2.43 18.74
CA THR A 207 5.40 -2.33 19.54
C THR A 207 5.76 -0.86 19.71
N ASP A 208 6.19 -0.51 20.92
CA ASP A 208 6.47 0.89 21.27
C ASP A 208 7.95 1.23 21.08
N TYR A 209 8.82 0.24 21.21
CA TYR A 209 10.28 0.45 21.22
C TYR A 209 10.97 -0.40 20.16
N PRO A 210 12.01 0.16 19.50
CA PRO A 210 12.89 -0.63 18.66
C PRO A 210 13.74 -1.59 19.49
N VAL A 211 13.91 -2.81 19.00
CA VAL A 211 14.76 -3.84 19.62
C VAL A 211 15.54 -4.57 18.53
N GLY A 212 16.87 -4.47 18.56
CA GLY A 212 17.71 -5.04 17.51
C GLY A 212 17.38 -4.44 16.15
N ASN A 213 17.02 -5.29 15.18
CA ASN A 213 16.57 -4.89 13.87
C ASN A 213 15.05 -4.70 13.75
N ALA A 214 14.30 -4.85 14.85
CA ALA A 214 12.87 -4.60 14.87
C ALA A 214 12.57 -3.11 15.07
N ILE A 215 11.87 -2.52 14.12
CA ILE A 215 11.48 -1.11 14.09
C ILE A 215 9.97 -1.02 14.36
N PRO A 216 9.53 -0.25 15.37
CA PRO A 216 8.12 0.01 15.61
C PRO A 216 7.44 0.64 14.41
N PHE A 217 6.26 0.16 14.09
CA PHE A 217 5.52 0.59 12.91
C PHE A 217 5.14 2.08 12.94
N TRP A 218 4.90 2.64 14.12
CA TRP A 218 4.57 4.05 14.28
C TRP A 218 5.68 5.00 13.80
N LEU A 219 6.96 4.55 13.80
CA LEU A 219 8.06 5.35 13.26
C LEU A 219 7.94 5.65 11.78
N MET A 220 7.18 4.84 11.04
CA MET A 220 6.92 5.08 9.61
C MET A 220 6.14 6.38 9.38
N GLY A 221 5.26 6.75 10.30
CA GLY A 221 4.53 8.01 10.26
C GLY A 221 5.39 9.27 10.44
N MET A 222 6.70 9.13 10.72
CA MET A 222 7.63 10.23 10.96
C MET A 222 8.72 10.34 9.87
N MET A 223 8.52 9.72 8.72
CA MET A 223 9.55 9.64 7.67
C MET A 223 9.60 10.85 6.74
N TRP A 224 8.64 11.78 6.82
CA TRP A 224 8.55 13.00 5.99
C TRP A 224 8.32 14.26 6.81
#